data_e0472ff4da21c65658c4d14c9d515360
#
_entry.id   e0472ff4da21c65658c4d14c9d515360
#
_cell.length_a   1.000
_cell.length_b   1.000
_cell.length_c   1.000
_cell.angle_alpha   90.00
_cell.angle_beta   90.00
_cell.angle_gamma   90.00
#
_symmetry.space_group_name_H-M   'P 1'
#
loop_
_entity.id
_entity.type
_entity.pdbx_description
1 polymer ?
#
loop_
_entity_poly.entity_id
_entity_poly.type
_entity_poly.pdbx_seq_one_letter_code
_entity_poly.pdbx_strand_id
1 'polypeptide(L)'
;MNNPLVSIVMVNYNHEDFLRDSIESVLQQTYPNWELILVDDGSTDKSVDIIKSYDNVRIKPIFLSKNSHICIATNRGLEKVNGELVARLDSDDIWRKDKLEKQVKFFDEHPDANVSFTKLDIIDETNTVVNDKIKDLYDLYNHRQKDQKDWLRFFFFVGNSLIQSTMMYRKSALDKVGYFNLAYVQAHDLDFFVRLAKHYTFDFIEEPLCRYRRIENQNSSTDPEKEMRFFNEHMNIRAHYFDDMDDELFIHAFGEYFVNVNSRTENELKCEKAFLLSKCIGYSNKNPILGMFVLEKYLNDKKMFNLLEEKFDFAPKDYYEMNKNAQMVGERNYEENIQNMNNRIKTLEEENKHQKNHISALLELKENQQKLIDDMTNSMSWKITKPLRKINNTFKNKY
;
A
#
# COMPACT_ATOMS: atom_id res chain seq x y z
N MET A 1 -3.84 -19.60 25.54
CA MET A 1 -4.75 -18.50 25.97
C MET A 1 -6.19 -19.02 25.89
N ASN A 2 -6.99 -18.81 26.92
CA ASN A 2 -8.40 -19.25 26.85
C ASN A 2 -9.21 -18.25 26.01
N ASN A 3 -9.28 -18.47 24.68
CA ASN A 3 -10.18 -17.76 23.77
C ASN A 3 -10.05 -16.21 23.82
N PRO A 4 -8.87 -15.63 23.50
CA PRO A 4 -8.64 -14.18 23.57
C PRO A 4 -9.56 -13.42 22.61
N LEU A 5 -10.00 -12.21 23.00
CA LEU A 5 -10.73 -11.33 22.08
C LEU A 5 -9.77 -10.82 21.00
N VAL A 6 -10.17 -10.93 19.74
CA VAL A 6 -9.48 -10.34 18.59
C VAL A 6 -10.22 -9.07 18.17
N SER A 7 -9.57 -7.93 18.26
CA SER A 7 -10.09 -6.69 17.67
C SER A 7 -9.60 -6.54 16.23
N ILE A 8 -10.52 -6.53 15.30
CA ILE A 8 -10.24 -6.32 13.87
C ILE A 8 -10.47 -4.84 13.59
N VAL A 9 -9.46 -4.16 13.04
CA VAL A 9 -9.59 -2.77 12.61
C VAL A 9 -9.63 -2.74 11.09
N MET A 10 -10.75 -2.24 10.55
CA MET A 10 -10.98 -2.01 9.13
C MET A 10 -11.23 -0.52 8.89
N VAL A 11 -10.54 0.05 7.90
CA VAL A 11 -10.78 1.43 7.45
C VAL A 11 -11.34 1.39 6.06
N ASN A 12 -12.39 2.16 5.82
CA ASN A 12 -13.05 2.29 4.54
C ASN A 12 -13.08 3.74 4.06
N TYR A 13 -12.86 3.94 2.77
CA TYR A 13 -13.12 5.18 2.08
C TYR A 13 -13.45 4.92 0.61
N ASN A 14 -14.73 5.09 0.23
CA ASN A 14 -15.23 4.93 -1.13
C ASN A 14 -14.90 3.56 -1.77
N HIS A 15 -15.15 2.46 -1.06
CA HIS A 15 -14.98 1.09 -1.53
C HIS A 15 -16.32 0.33 -1.61
N GLU A 16 -17.40 0.98 -2.05
CA GLU A 16 -18.75 0.37 -2.10
C GLU A 16 -18.78 -0.96 -2.84
N ASP A 17 -17.91 -1.15 -3.84
CA ASP A 17 -17.86 -2.35 -4.67
C ASP A 17 -17.25 -3.57 -3.94
N PHE A 18 -16.37 -3.35 -2.96
CA PHE A 18 -15.58 -4.41 -2.30
C PHE A 18 -15.90 -4.59 -0.82
N LEU A 19 -16.37 -3.53 -0.17
CA LEU A 19 -16.58 -3.47 1.27
C LEU A 19 -17.46 -4.61 1.79
N ARG A 20 -18.49 -5.00 1.03
CA ARG A 20 -19.38 -6.11 1.42
C ARG A 20 -18.62 -7.43 1.52
N ASP A 21 -17.79 -7.75 0.54
CA ASP A 21 -17.00 -8.99 0.54
C ASP A 21 -16.04 -9.02 1.74
N SER A 22 -15.42 -7.89 2.07
CA SER A 22 -14.52 -7.76 3.21
C SER A 22 -15.25 -7.98 4.54
N ILE A 23 -16.42 -7.35 4.75
CA ILE A 23 -17.23 -7.54 5.97
C ILE A 23 -17.71 -9.00 6.09
N GLU A 24 -18.23 -9.58 5.01
CA GLU A 24 -18.69 -10.97 4.99
C GLU A 24 -17.56 -11.96 5.29
N SER A 25 -16.34 -11.67 4.85
CA SER A 25 -15.16 -12.49 5.18
C SER A 25 -14.84 -12.54 6.67
N VAL A 26 -15.14 -11.45 7.40
CA VAL A 26 -15.04 -11.40 8.86
C VAL A 26 -16.19 -12.14 9.53
N LEU A 27 -17.42 -11.96 9.05
CA LEU A 27 -18.60 -12.64 9.60
C LEU A 27 -18.51 -14.16 9.50
N GLN A 28 -17.82 -14.66 8.45
CA GLN A 28 -17.63 -16.09 8.18
C GLN A 28 -16.46 -16.71 8.97
N GLN A 29 -15.74 -15.97 9.81
CA GLN A 29 -14.62 -16.51 10.57
C GLN A 29 -15.08 -17.63 11.52
N THR A 30 -14.34 -18.74 11.50
CA THR A 30 -14.60 -19.90 12.37
C THR A 30 -14.28 -19.59 13.83
N TYR A 31 -13.35 -18.69 14.10
CA TYR A 31 -13.05 -18.21 15.43
C TYR A 31 -14.16 -17.27 15.94
N PRO A 32 -14.81 -17.56 17.08
CA PRO A 32 -16.05 -16.85 17.45
C PRO A 32 -15.81 -15.54 18.22
N ASN A 33 -14.66 -15.36 18.92
CA ASN A 33 -14.44 -14.27 19.85
C ASN A 33 -13.70 -13.10 19.22
N TRP A 34 -14.40 -12.32 18.39
CA TRP A 34 -13.88 -11.15 17.72
C TRP A 34 -14.86 -9.97 17.77
N GLU A 35 -14.33 -8.78 17.62
CA GLU A 35 -15.04 -7.53 17.32
C GLU A 35 -14.46 -6.91 16.05
N LEU A 36 -15.30 -6.28 15.24
CA LEU A 36 -14.90 -5.52 14.06
C LEU A 36 -15.13 -4.01 14.32
N ILE A 37 -14.04 -3.28 14.44
CA ILE A 37 -14.04 -1.81 14.50
C ILE A 37 -13.90 -1.31 13.07
N LEU A 38 -15.00 -0.86 12.47
CA LEU A 38 -15.08 -0.43 11.08
C LEU A 38 -15.17 1.09 11.04
N VAL A 39 -14.10 1.73 10.57
CA VAL A 39 -14.03 3.19 10.46
C VAL A 39 -14.31 3.60 9.03
N ASP A 40 -15.39 4.31 8.81
CA ASP A 40 -15.65 4.98 7.53
C ASP A 40 -15.08 6.39 7.56
N ASP A 41 -14.13 6.66 6.67
CA ASP A 41 -13.38 7.93 6.62
C ASP A 41 -14.10 9.00 5.77
N GLY A 42 -15.40 9.15 5.97
CA GLY A 42 -16.20 10.16 5.30
C GLY A 42 -16.47 9.82 3.84
N SER A 43 -16.85 8.57 3.56
CA SER A 43 -17.21 8.12 2.21
C SER A 43 -18.37 8.90 1.63
N THR A 44 -18.35 9.08 0.31
CA THR A 44 -19.38 9.78 -0.47
C THR A 44 -20.17 8.86 -1.41
N ASP A 45 -19.76 7.59 -1.49
CA ASP A 45 -20.44 6.51 -2.18
C ASP A 45 -21.46 5.79 -1.27
N LYS A 46 -21.90 4.59 -1.60
CA LYS A 46 -22.86 3.80 -0.80
C LYS A 46 -22.23 3.05 0.38
N SER A 47 -20.93 3.24 0.66
CA SER A 47 -20.23 2.55 1.75
C SER A 47 -20.94 2.69 3.09
N VAL A 48 -21.41 3.90 3.43
CA VAL A 48 -22.12 4.17 4.69
C VAL A 48 -23.44 3.37 4.77
N ASP A 49 -24.18 3.28 3.67
CA ASP A 49 -25.42 2.50 3.61
C ASP A 49 -25.15 1.00 3.74
N ILE A 50 -24.07 0.52 3.11
CA ILE A 50 -23.61 -0.86 3.24
C ILE A 50 -23.29 -1.16 4.71
N ILE A 51 -22.50 -0.33 5.38
CA ILE A 51 -22.13 -0.54 6.79
C ILE A 51 -23.37 -0.56 7.69
N LYS A 52 -24.30 0.38 7.50
CA LYS A 52 -25.55 0.47 8.28
C LYS A 52 -26.52 -0.68 8.02
N SER A 53 -26.35 -1.43 6.92
CA SER A 53 -27.21 -2.59 6.61
C SER A 53 -26.90 -3.81 7.48
N TYR A 54 -25.77 -3.81 8.20
CA TYR A 54 -25.38 -4.91 9.09
C TYR A 54 -25.89 -4.70 10.50
N ASP A 55 -26.79 -5.57 10.96
CA ASP A 55 -27.25 -5.64 12.34
C ASP A 55 -26.53 -6.74 13.11
N ASN A 56 -25.27 -6.46 13.51
CA ASN A 56 -24.44 -7.39 14.27
C ASN A 56 -23.70 -6.65 15.40
N VAL A 57 -23.95 -7.02 16.63
CA VAL A 57 -23.38 -6.36 17.83
C VAL A 57 -21.85 -6.40 17.92
N ARG A 58 -21.20 -7.30 17.16
CA ARG A 58 -19.74 -7.39 17.07
C ARG A 58 -19.15 -6.37 16.08
N ILE A 59 -19.96 -5.79 15.19
CA ILE A 59 -19.53 -4.72 14.28
C ILE A 59 -19.74 -3.40 15.00
N LYS A 60 -18.66 -2.63 15.13
CA LYS A 60 -18.63 -1.32 15.80
C LYS A 60 -18.25 -0.25 14.79
N PRO A 61 -19.23 0.33 14.08
CA PRO A 61 -18.97 1.34 13.07
C PRO A 61 -18.60 2.68 13.70
N ILE A 62 -17.64 3.37 13.09
CA ILE A 62 -17.25 4.75 13.39
C ILE A 62 -17.35 5.53 12.08
N PHE A 63 -18.16 6.58 12.04
CA PHE A 63 -18.33 7.41 10.85
C PHE A 63 -17.63 8.76 11.07
N LEU A 64 -16.61 9.05 10.27
CA LEU A 64 -15.96 10.35 10.28
C LEU A 64 -16.73 11.32 9.38
N SER A 65 -16.74 12.59 9.74
CA SER A 65 -17.55 13.61 9.02
C SER A 65 -16.95 14.02 7.66
N LYS A 66 -15.67 13.70 7.43
CA LYS A 66 -14.92 13.99 6.19
C LYS A 66 -13.73 13.08 6.10
N ASN A 67 -13.18 12.92 4.89
CA ASN A 67 -11.93 12.21 4.69
C ASN A 67 -10.79 12.87 5.47
N SER A 68 -10.20 12.10 6.37
CA SER A 68 -9.09 12.50 7.25
C SER A 68 -7.80 11.74 6.94
N HIS A 69 -7.82 10.88 5.93
CA HIS A 69 -6.77 9.98 5.49
C HIS A 69 -6.50 8.77 6.41
N ILE A 70 -5.86 7.76 5.82
CA ILE A 70 -5.71 6.41 6.36
C ILE A 70 -5.18 6.36 7.80
N CYS A 71 -4.15 7.16 8.14
CA CYS A 71 -3.54 7.10 9.48
C CYS A 71 -4.48 7.61 10.57
N ILE A 72 -5.18 8.73 10.32
CA ILE A 72 -6.13 9.27 11.30
C ILE A 72 -7.29 8.28 11.49
N ALA A 73 -7.86 7.78 10.40
CA ALA A 73 -8.96 6.81 10.47
C ALA A 73 -8.52 5.50 11.17
N THR A 74 -7.33 4.99 10.83
CA THR A 74 -6.76 3.81 11.50
C THR A 74 -6.58 4.03 12.99
N ASN A 75 -5.99 5.17 13.39
CA ASN A 75 -5.76 5.49 14.79
C ASN A 75 -7.08 5.62 15.57
N ARG A 76 -8.13 6.18 14.95
CA ARG A 76 -9.48 6.21 15.55
C ARG A 76 -10.04 4.81 15.80
N GLY A 77 -9.75 3.87 14.91
CA GLY A 77 -10.11 2.46 15.13
C GLY A 77 -9.27 1.83 16.24
N LEU A 78 -7.96 2.04 16.22
CA LEU A 78 -7.04 1.50 17.22
C LEU A 78 -7.31 2.01 18.65
N GLU A 79 -7.78 3.24 18.81
CA GLU A 79 -8.22 3.80 20.10
C GLU A 79 -9.41 3.02 20.73
N LYS A 80 -10.14 2.23 19.94
CA LYS A 80 -11.33 1.47 20.39
C LYS A 80 -11.06 -0.03 20.55
N VAL A 81 -9.84 -0.47 20.35
CA VAL A 81 -9.42 -1.87 20.50
C VAL A 81 -9.53 -2.33 21.95
N ASN A 82 -10.29 -3.41 22.19
CA ASN A 82 -10.42 -4.02 23.51
C ASN A 82 -9.76 -5.40 23.59
N GLY A 83 -9.49 -6.03 22.43
CA GLY A 83 -8.92 -7.37 22.35
C GLY A 83 -7.46 -7.44 22.79
N GLU A 84 -7.05 -8.62 23.24
CA GLU A 84 -5.65 -8.94 23.51
C GLU A 84 -4.82 -9.07 22.22
N LEU A 85 -5.50 -9.43 21.13
CA LEU A 85 -4.94 -9.52 19.78
C LEU A 85 -5.61 -8.48 18.90
N VAL A 86 -4.83 -7.89 18.01
CA VAL A 86 -5.26 -6.89 17.02
C VAL A 86 -4.95 -7.41 15.64
N ALA A 87 -5.92 -7.37 14.74
CA ALA A 87 -5.76 -7.71 13.34
C ALA A 87 -6.18 -6.54 12.45
N ARG A 88 -5.52 -6.38 11.32
CA ARG A 88 -5.85 -5.38 10.30
C ARG A 88 -6.50 -6.06 9.10
N LEU A 89 -7.52 -5.41 8.55
CA LEU A 89 -8.12 -5.79 7.27
C LEU A 89 -8.43 -4.52 6.47
N ASP A 90 -7.93 -4.43 5.27
CA ASP A 90 -8.29 -3.35 4.36
C ASP A 90 -9.66 -3.65 3.72
N SER A 91 -10.46 -2.62 3.45
CA SER A 91 -11.88 -2.77 3.07
C SER A 91 -12.10 -3.30 1.65
N ASP A 92 -11.05 -3.59 0.93
CA ASP A 92 -11.03 -4.21 -0.40
C ASP A 92 -10.43 -5.62 -0.42
N ASP A 93 -9.88 -6.10 0.73
CA ASP A 93 -9.30 -7.43 0.88
C ASP A 93 -10.31 -8.46 1.44
N ILE A 94 -10.00 -9.74 1.29
CA ILE A 94 -10.86 -10.84 1.74
C ILE A 94 -10.05 -11.82 2.58
N TRP A 95 -10.54 -12.15 3.78
CA TRP A 95 -9.95 -13.20 4.60
C TRP A 95 -10.52 -14.59 4.32
N ARG A 96 -9.69 -15.62 4.42
CA ARG A 96 -10.17 -17.00 4.53
C ARG A 96 -10.86 -17.19 5.89
N LYS A 97 -11.90 -18.01 5.89
CA LYS A 97 -12.75 -18.27 7.07
C LYS A 97 -12.00 -18.79 8.30
N ASP A 98 -10.84 -19.40 8.13
CA ASP A 98 -10.02 -20.01 9.16
C ASP A 98 -8.80 -19.14 9.60
N LYS A 99 -8.70 -17.90 9.10
CA LYS A 99 -7.54 -17.03 9.38
C LYS A 99 -7.41 -16.71 10.87
N LEU A 100 -8.45 -16.22 11.50
CA LEU A 100 -8.40 -15.85 12.93
C LEU A 100 -8.10 -17.07 13.80
N GLU A 101 -8.76 -18.20 13.53
CA GLU A 101 -8.55 -19.44 14.29
C GLU A 101 -7.07 -19.88 14.24
N LYS A 102 -6.47 -19.87 13.05
CA LYS A 102 -5.08 -20.27 12.86
C LYS A 102 -4.09 -19.30 13.49
N GLN A 103 -4.32 -18.00 13.38
CA GLN A 103 -3.43 -17.03 13.99
C GLN A 103 -3.57 -17.01 15.53
N VAL A 104 -4.78 -17.13 16.06
CA VAL A 104 -4.99 -17.25 17.52
C VAL A 104 -4.32 -18.51 18.06
N LYS A 105 -4.50 -19.65 17.38
CA LYS A 105 -3.82 -20.90 17.74
C LYS A 105 -2.31 -20.74 17.72
N PHE A 106 -1.76 -20.07 16.69
CA PHE A 106 -0.32 -19.78 16.62
C PHE A 106 0.17 -19.01 17.85
N PHE A 107 -0.53 -17.93 18.27
CA PHE A 107 -0.16 -17.16 19.46
C PHE A 107 -0.32 -17.96 20.77
N ASP A 108 -1.20 -18.94 20.82
CA ASP A 108 -1.35 -19.84 21.96
C ASP A 108 -0.19 -20.83 22.05
N GLU A 109 0.23 -21.38 20.92
CA GLU A 109 1.37 -22.30 20.80
C GLU A 109 2.73 -21.59 20.94
N HIS A 110 2.80 -20.28 20.65
CA HIS A 110 4.01 -19.45 20.69
C HIS A 110 3.81 -18.23 21.61
N PRO A 111 3.86 -18.39 22.93
CA PRO A 111 3.58 -17.30 23.90
C PRO A 111 4.49 -16.09 23.75
N ASP A 112 5.72 -16.28 23.27
CA ASP A 112 6.72 -15.21 23.04
C ASP A 112 6.52 -14.46 21.73
N ALA A 113 5.71 -15.00 20.80
CA ALA A 113 5.37 -14.33 19.56
C ALA A 113 4.53 -13.07 19.82
N ASN A 114 4.88 -11.96 19.18
CA ASN A 114 4.17 -10.68 19.32
C ASN A 114 3.52 -10.20 18.03
N VAL A 115 4.06 -10.57 16.87
CA VAL A 115 3.59 -10.16 15.55
C VAL A 115 3.63 -11.37 14.63
N SER A 116 2.51 -11.67 13.98
CA SER A 116 2.44 -12.73 12.99
C SER A 116 1.84 -12.21 11.67
N PHE A 117 2.33 -12.75 10.56
CA PHE A 117 1.79 -12.57 9.23
C PHE A 117 1.36 -13.92 8.64
N THR A 118 0.56 -13.88 7.59
CA THR A 118 0.22 -15.07 6.79
C THR A 118 0.68 -14.88 5.36
N LYS A 119 0.78 -15.95 4.58
CA LYS A 119 0.81 -15.83 3.14
C LYS A 119 -0.52 -15.28 2.61
N LEU A 120 -0.49 -14.85 1.36
CA LEU A 120 -1.66 -14.33 0.67
C LEU A 120 -1.76 -14.86 -0.77
N ASP A 121 -2.97 -14.82 -1.31
CA ASP A 121 -3.22 -14.85 -2.75
C ASP A 121 -3.52 -13.44 -3.23
N ILE A 122 -3.19 -13.13 -4.49
CA ILE A 122 -3.56 -11.87 -5.11
C ILE A 122 -4.80 -12.10 -5.98
N ILE A 123 -5.81 -11.24 -5.81
CA ILE A 123 -7.05 -11.27 -6.57
C ILE A 123 -7.26 -9.99 -7.36
N ASP A 124 -7.98 -10.09 -8.48
CA ASP A 124 -8.45 -8.95 -9.26
C ASP A 124 -9.80 -8.40 -8.72
N GLU A 125 -10.37 -7.44 -9.44
CA GLU A 125 -11.67 -6.81 -9.12
C GLU A 125 -12.84 -7.80 -9.13
N THR A 126 -12.70 -8.96 -9.77
CA THR A 126 -13.73 -10.01 -9.85
C THR A 126 -13.55 -11.13 -8.82
N ASN A 127 -12.66 -10.99 -7.85
CA ASN A 127 -12.25 -12.01 -6.87
C ASN A 127 -11.50 -13.21 -7.49
N THR A 128 -11.05 -13.10 -8.75
CA THR A 128 -10.28 -14.16 -9.42
C THR A 128 -8.82 -14.09 -8.97
N VAL A 129 -8.25 -15.24 -8.58
CA VAL A 129 -6.83 -15.35 -8.21
C VAL A 129 -5.96 -15.14 -9.46
N VAL A 130 -4.99 -14.22 -9.35
CA VAL A 130 -4.11 -13.79 -10.45
C VAL A 130 -2.63 -13.99 -10.15
N ASN A 131 -2.26 -14.82 -9.19
CA ASN A 131 -0.89 -15.08 -8.75
C ASN A 131 0.08 -15.33 -9.92
N ASP A 132 -0.32 -16.19 -10.87
CA ASP A 132 0.52 -16.57 -12.01
C ASP A 132 0.70 -15.42 -13.03
N LYS A 133 -0.27 -14.49 -13.11
CA LYS A 133 -0.19 -13.34 -14.03
C LYS A 133 0.80 -12.28 -13.55
N ILE A 134 1.02 -12.19 -12.24
CA ILE A 134 1.87 -11.20 -11.58
C ILE A 134 2.81 -11.87 -10.58
N LYS A 135 3.47 -12.94 -11.05
CA LYS A 135 4.29 -13.83 -10.23
C LYS A 135 5.36 -13.10 -9.41
N ASP A 136 6.06 -12.14 -9.98
CA ASP A 136 7.12 -11.40 -9.28
C ASP A 136 6.57 -10.66 -8.05
N LEU A 137 5.37 -10.08 -8.17
CA LEU A 137 4.71 -9.40 -7.06
C LEU A 137 4.18 -10.40 -6.01
N TYR A 138 3.62 -11.53 -6.49
CA TYR A 138 3.19 -12.61 -5.60
C TYR A 138 4.37 -13.17 -4.80
N ASP A 139 5.49 -13.41 -5.44
CA ASP A 139 6.71 -13.90 -4.78
C ASP A 139 7.25 -12.85 -3.79
N LEU A 140 7.23 -11.56 -4.14
CA LEU A 140 7.63 -10.46 -3.25
C LEU A 140 6.78 -10.42 -1.97
N TYR A 141 5.44 -10.46 -2.09
CA TYR A 141 4.53 -10.35 -0.94
C TYR A 141 4.49 -11.63 -0.09
N ASN A 142 4.89 -12.77 -0.62
CA ASN A 142 5.00 -14.02 0.11
C ASN A 142 6.43 -14.35 0.54
N HIS A 143 7.40 -13.49 0.20
CA HIS A 143 8.77 -13.62 0.66
C HIS A 143 8.89 -13.22 2.12
N ARG A 144 9.64 -14.00 2.89
CA ARG A 144 9.93 -13.69 4.29
C ARG A 144 11.43 -13.55 4.53
N GLN A 145 11.78 -12.68 5.42
CA GLN A 145 13.12 -12.59 5.94
C GLN A 145 13.34 -13.63 7.04
N LYS A 146 14.58 -14.02 7.24
CA LYS A 146 14.95 -15.11 8.14
C LYS A 146 14.75 -14.76 9.61
N ASP A 147 15.15 -13.53 9.98
CA ASP A 147 15.13 -13.08 11.37
C ASP A 147 14.89 -11.55 11.46
N GLN A 148 14.91 -11.01 12.68
CA GLN A 148 14.69 -9.58 12.96
C GLN A 148 15.69 -8.67 12.21
N LYS A 149 16.97 -9.04 12.19
CA LYS A 149 18.01 -8.22 11.55
C LYS A 149 17.81 -8.17 10.04
N ASP A 150 17.40 -9.29 9.43
CA ASP A 150 17.16 -9.36 7.99
C ASP A 150 15.94 -8.51 7.60
N TRP A 151 14.89 -8.46 8.45
CA TRP A 151 13.76 -7.53 8.27
C TRP A 151 14.20 -6.08 8.36
N LEU A 152 15.00 -5.72 9.37
CA LEU A 152 15.53 -4.36 9.51
C LEU A 152 16.38 -3.95 8.29
N ARG A 153 17.22 -4.86 7.77
CA ARG A 153 17.99 -4.61 6.54
C ARG A 153 17.10 -4.46 5.32
N PHE A 154 16.14 -5.35 5.17
CA PHE A 154 15.21 -5.32 4.05
C PHE A 154 14.42 -4.00 4.01
N PHE A 155 13.85 -3.59 5.13
CA PHE A 155 13.14 -2.31 5.21
C PHE A 155 14.07 -1.12 4.95
N PHE A 156 15.31 -1.19 5.40
CA PHE A 156 16.29 -0.12 5.19
C PHE A 156 16.77 -0.02 3.75
N PHE A 157 17.15 -1.12 3.11
CA PHE A 157 17.76 -1.13 1.78
C PHE A 157 16.78 -1.32 0.64
N VAL A 158 15.65 -1.99 0.86
CA VAL A 158 14.68 -2.37 -0.18
C VAL A 158 13.35 -1.66 -0.02
N GLY A 159 12.72 -1.71 1.15
CA GLY A 159 11.42 -1.13 1.44
C GLY A 159 10.44 -2.15 2.04
N ASN A 160 9.15 -2.05 1.72
CA ASN A 160 8.12 -2.92 2.27
C ASN A 160 7.67 -4.02 1.29
N SER A 161 7.49 -5.23 1.81
CA SER A 161 6.84 -6.35 1.10
C SER A 161 5.68 -6.96 1.90
N LEU A 162 5.35 -6.42 3.07
CA LEU A 162 4.32 -6.94 3.94
C LEU A 162 2.97 -6.25 3.68
N ILE A 163 1.91 -7.02 3.70
CA ILE A 163 0.53 -6.53 3.52
C ILE A 163 -0.19 -6.55 4.87
N GLN A 164 -0.74 -5.41 5.29
CA GLN A 164 -1.39 -5.23 6.60
C GLN A 164 -2.53 -6.21 6.84
N SER A 165 -3.30 -6.55 5.81
CA SER A 165 -4.43 -7.50 5.92
C SER A 165 -4.01 -8.93 6.28
N THR A 166 -2.71 -9.25 6.21
CA THR A 166 -2.17 -10.54 6.68
C THR A 166 -1.76 -10.53 8.14
N MET A 167 -1.59 -9.34 8.73
CA MET A 167 -1.02 -9.14 10.05
C MET A 167 -2.00 -9.41 11.20
N MET A 168 -1.48 -9.99 12.27
CA MET A 168 -2.08 -10.00 13.63
C MET A 168 -0.95 -9.77 14.65
N TYR A 169 -1.24 -9.02 15.72
CA TYR A 169 -0.25 -8.72 16.74
C TYR A 169 -0.89 -8.59 18.12
N ARG A 170 -0.08 -8.76 19.17
CA ARG A 170 -0.54 -8.53 20.54
C ARG A 170 -0.79 -7.04 20.77
N LYS A 171 -1.84 -6.71 21.49
CA LYS A 171 -2.11 -5.31 21.88
C LYS A 171 -0.93 -4.66 22.60
N SER A 172 -0.17 -5.42 23.39
CA SER A 172 1.05 -4.95 24.05
C SER A 172 2.13 -4.47 23.05
N ALA A 173 2.17 -5.03 21.85
CA ALA A 173 3.09 -4.55 20.81
C ALA A 173 2.65 -3.17 20.29
N LEU A 174 1.34 -2.94 20.12
CA LEU A 174 0.79 -1.61 19.80
C LEU A 174 1.11 -0.60 20.91
N ASP A 175 0.89 -0.99 22.17
CA ASP A 175 1.17 -0.13 23.33
C ASP A 175 2.66 0.25 23.41
N LYS A 176 3.56 -0.65 22.96
CA LYS A 176 5.02 -0.40 22.90
C LYS A 176 5.41 0.57 21.79
N VAL A 177 4.92 0.36 20.57
CA VAL A 177 5.36 1.14 19.40
C VAL A 177 4.50 2.36 19.11
N GLY A 178 3.31 2.44 19.70
CA GLY A 178 2.35 3.51 19.48
C GLY A 178 1.56 3.38 18.18
N TYR A 179 0.76 4.37 17.89
CA TYR A 179 -0.14 4.44 16.75
C TYR A 179 0.59 4.75 15.43
N PHE A 180 -0.15 4.75 14.33
CA PHE A 180 0.37 5.17 13.02
C PHE A 180 0.79 6.64 13.03
N ASN A 181 1.93 6.91 12.41
CA ASN A 181 2.46 8.27 12.29
C ASN A 181 1.63 9.07 11.27
N LEU A 182 1.11 10.23 11.71
CA LEU A 182 0.22 11.06 10.89
C LEU A 182 0.94 11.78 9.74
N ALA A 183 2.28 11.76 9.71
CA ALA A 183 3.06 12.36 8.64
C ALA A 183 3.06 11.52 7.33
N TYR A 184 2.63 10.26 7.40
CA TYR A 184 2.68 9.34 6.27
C TYR A 184 1.29 8.97 5.77
N VAL A 185 1.15 8.84 4.45
CA VAL A 185 -0.09 8.41 3.79
C VAL A 185 0.15 7.16 2.96
N GLN A 186 1.29 7.08 2.26
CA GLN A 186 1.62 5.96 1.36
C GLN A 186 2.57 4.95 2.00
N ALA A 187 3.50 5.39 2.85
CA ALA A 187 4.47 4.53 3.53
C ALA A 187 4.18 4.37 5.03
N HIS A 188 2.92 4.58 5.44
CA HIS A 188 2.50 4.48 6.84
C HIS A 188 2.66 3.08 7.42
N ASP A 189 2.49 2.06 6.60
CA ASP A 189 2.70 0.66 6.93
C ASP A 189 4.18 0.35 7.14
N LEU A 190 5.07 0.82 6.25
CA LEU A 190 6.51 0.67 6.39
C LEU A 190 7.01 1.28 7.71
N ASP A 191 6.59 2.50 8.05
CA ASP A 191 6.92 3.14 9.33
C ASP A 191 6.50 2.27 10.51
N PHE A 192 5.27 1.76 10.48
CA PHE A 192 4.74 0.92 11.56
C PHE A 192 5.51 -0.40 11.68
N PHE A 193 5.83 -1.05 10.55
CA PHE A 193 6.60 -2.29 10.54
C PHE A 193 8.05 -2.08 10.99
N VAL A 194 8.69 -0.98 10.60
CA VAL A 194 10.04 -0.63 11.10
C VAL A 194 10.04 -0.46 12.62
N ARG A 195 9.05 0.26 13.17
CA ARG A 195 8.94 0.42 14.63
C ARG A 195 8.70 -0.92 15.34
N LEU A 196 7.84 -1.79 14.79
CA LEU A 196 7.64 -3.15 15.31
C LEU A 196 8.93 -3.98 15.22
N ALA A 197 9.63 -3.95 14.08
CA ALA A 197 10.85 -4.73 13.85
C ALA A 197 12.01 -4.33 14.78
N LYS A 198 12.03 -3.11 15.30
CA LYS A 198 13.01 -2.70 16.32
C LYS A 198 12.83 -3.42 17.66
N HIS A 199 11.65 -3.99 17.91
CA HIS A 199 11.33 -4.62 19.20
C HIS A 199 10.98 -6.11 19.10
N TYR A 200 10.52 -6.57 17.93
CA TYR A 200 9.95 -7.91 17.78
C TYR A 200 10.45 -8.59 16.50
N THR A 201 10.57 -9.91 16.56
CA THR A 201 10.65 -10.74 15.35
C THR A 201 9.26 -10.88 14.73
N PHE A 202 9.23 -11.13 13.42
CA PHE A 202 8.00 -11.39 12.69
C PHE A 202 7.89 -12.89 12.41
N ASP A 203 6.78 -13.46 12.83
CA ASP A 203 6.46 -14.86 12.61
C ASP A 203 5.51 -15.02 11.42
N PHE A 204 5.57 -16.16 10.74
CA PHE A 204 4.80 -16.40 9.53
C PHE A 204 4.06 -17.71 9.56
N ILE A 205 2.78 -17.68 9.22
CA ILE A 205 1.98 -18.86 8.90
C ILE A 205 2.05 -19.07 7.39
N GLU A 206 2.59 -20.23 6.97
CA GLU A 206 2.89 -20.55 5.56
C GLU A 206 1.65 -20.82 4.69
N GLU A 207 0.46 -20.51 5.18
CA GLU A 207 -0.78 -20.67 4.45
C GLU A 207 -1.30 -19.33 3.91
N PRO A 208 -1.86 -19.28 2.69
CA PRO A 208 -2.50 -18.09 2.15
C PRO A 208 -3.87 -17.89 2.80
N LEU A 209 -3.90 -17.13 3.90
CA LEU A 209 -5.11 -16.88 4.70
C LEU A 209 -5.76 -15.52 4.39
N CYS A 210 -5.17 -14.74 3.49
CA CYS A 210 -5.67 -13.49 2.99
C CYS A 210 -5.69 -13.49 1.45
N ARG A 211 -6.68 -12.86 0.86
CA ARG A 211 -6.74 -12.51 -0.55
C ARG A 211 -6.58 -11.01 -0.67
N TYR A 212 -5.43 -10.59 -1.15
CA TYR A 212 -5.08 -9.19 -1.37
C TYR A 212 -5.59 -8.74 -2.73
N ARG A 213 -6.40 -7.68 -2.76
CA ARG A 213 -6.97 -7.16 -4.01
C ARG A 213 -6.01 -6.19 -4.68
N ARG A 214 -5.79 -6.43 -5.97
CA ARG A 214 -5.02 -5.53 -6.81
C ARG A 214 -5.83 -5.14 -8.04
N ILE A 215 -6.09 -3.83 -8.14
CA ILE A 215 -6.80 -3.24 -9.27
C ILE A 215 -5.79 -2.44 -10.09
N GLU A 216 -5.76 -2.66 -11.41
CA GLU A 216 -4.89 -1.90 -12.30
C GLU A 216 -5.21 -0.41 -12.21
N ASN A 217 -4.16 0.42 -12.13
CA ASN A 217 -4.22 1.89 -12.07
C ASN A 217 -4.90 2.51 -10.84
N GLN A 218 -5.27 1.74 -9.82
CA GLN A 218 -5.86 2.28 -8.58
C GLN A 218 -4.91 2.20 -7.37
N ASN A 219 -3.83 1.43 -7.46
CA ASN A 219 -2.88 1.32 -6.36
C ASN A 219 -2.08 2.61 -6.17
N SER A 220 -1.93 3.03 -4.92
CA SER A 220 -1.27 4.26 -4.51
C SER A 220 0.19 4.41 -5.01
N SER A 221 0.85 3.30 -5.35
CA SER A 221 2.25 3.26 -5.81
C SER A 221 2.42 3.44 -7.33
N THR A 222 1.35 3.45 -8.12
CA THR A 222 1.43 3.50 -9.59
C THR A 222 1.04 4.85 -10.20
N ASP A 223 0.55 5.78 -9.39
CA ASP A 223 0.15 7.12 -9.81
C ASP A 223 1.37 8.06 -9.80
N PRO A 224 1.78 8.66 -10.94
CA PRO A 224 2.94 9.56 -11.01
C PRO A 224 2.87 10.76 -10.05
N GLU A 225 1.67 11.28 -9.77
CA GLU A 225 1.51 12.38 -8.81
C GLU A 225 1.78 11.94 -7.36
N LYS A 226 1.57 10.65 -7.08
CA LYS A 226 1.82 10.06 -5.76
C LYS A 226 3.24 9.53 -5.61
N GLU A 227 3.97 9.35 -6.71
CA GLU A 227 5.33 8.78 -6.69
C GLU A 227 6.32 9.65 -5.90
N MET A 228 6.26 10.97 -6.08
CA MET A 228 7.13 11.91 -5.34
C MET A 228 6.85 11.86 -3.84
N ARG A 229 5.58 11.79 -3.44
CA ARG A 229 5.21 11.65 -2.02
C ARG A 229 5.70 10.32 -1.46
N PHE A 230 5.50 9.21 -2.17
CA PHE A 230 6.00 7.89 -1.80
C PHE A 230 7.51 7.92 -1.54
N PHE A 231 8.27 8.51 -2.47
CA PHE A 231 9.72 8.67 -2.32
C PHE A 231 10.08 9.51 -1.10
N ASN A 232 9.43 10.66 -0.92
CA ASN A 232 9.70 11.57 0.21
C ASN A 232 9.37 10.92 1.55
N GLU A 233 8.27 10.18 1.66
CA GLU A 233 7.91 9.45 2.87
C GLU A 233 8.95 8.37 3.20
N HIS A 234 9.42 7.61 2.21
CA HIS A 234 10.50 6.63 2.38
C HIS A 234 11.81 7.28 2.82
N MET A 235 12.18 8.42 2.23
CA MET A 235 13.37 9.17 2.65
C MET A 235 13.25 9.69 4.07
N ASN A 236 12.07 10.15 4.47
CA ASN A 236 11.82 10.62 5.82
C ASN A 236 11.91 9.47 6.85
N ILE A 237 11.29 8.31 6.57
CA ILE A 237 11.42 7.11 7.40
C ILE A 237 12.90 6.72 7.56
N ARG A 238 13.68 6.78 6.46
CA ARG A 238 15.11 6.46 6.51
C ARG A 238 15.92 7.47 7.31
N ALA A 239 15.61 8.77 7.21
CA ALA A 239 16.30 9.81 7.99
C ALA A 239 16.21 9.54 9.50
N HIS A 240 15.09 8.95 9.95
CA HIS A 240 14.79 8.60 11.32
C HIS A 240 14.95 7.09 11.64
N TYR A 241 15.52 6.33 10.71
CA TYR A 241 15.53 4.87 10.80
C TYR A 241 16.21 4.33 12.04
N PHE A 242 17.31 4.97 12.44
CA PHE A 242 18.13 4.56 13.58
C PHE A 242 17.73 5.26 14.89
N ASP A 243 16.72 6.14 14.86
CA ASP A 243 16.19 6.72 16.09
C ASP A 243 15.56 5.62 16.94
N ASP A 244 15.74 5.70 18.27
CA ASP A 244 15.23 4.71 19.24
C ASP A 244 15.66 3.25 18.99
N MET A 245 16.70 3.02 18.18
CA MET A 245 17.35 1.73 18.03
C MET A 245 18.53 1.64 18.99
N ASP A 246 18.52 0.65 19.88
CA ASP A 246 19.65 0.44 20.77
C ASP A 246 20.91 0.00 20.02
N ASP A 247 22.07 0.27 20.61
CA ASP A 247 23.35 0.05 19.94
C ASP A 247 23.66 -1.44 19.72
N GLU A 248 23.17 -2.33 20.57
CA GLU A 248 23.35 -3.80 20.41
C GLU A 248 22.57 -4.29 19.17
N LEU A 249 21.31 -3.90 19.06
CA LEU A 249 20.50 -4.21 17.88
C LEU A 249 21.07 -3.59 16.61
N PHE A 250 21.55 -2.33 16.69
CA PHE A 250 22.18 -1.65 15.57
C PHE A 250 23.42 -2.39 15.06
N ILE A 251 24.33 -2.78 15.97
CA ILE A 251 25.52 -3.55 15.65
C ILE A 251 25.13 -4.93 15.08
N HIS A 252 24.18 -5.61 15.74
CA HIS A 252 23.72 -6.93 15.28
C HIS A 252 23.12 -6.87 13.86
N ALA A 253 22.29 -5.86 13.61
CA ALA A 253 21.60 -5.73 12.33
C ALA A 253 22.49 -5.20 11.22
N PHE A 254 23.38 -4.25 11.48
CA PHE A 254 24.08 -3.51 10.44
C PHE A 254 25.61 -3.58 10.52
N GLY A 255 26.19 -4.25 11.53
CA GLY A 255 27.64 -4.28 11.75
C GLY A 255 28.47 -4.79 10.58
N GLU A 256 27.94 -5.67 9.74
CA GLU A 256 28.63 -6.14 8.52
C GLU A 256 28.71 -5.08 7.41
N TYR A 257 27.90 -4.01 7.51
CA TYR A 257 27.91 -2.88 6.59
C TYR A 257 28.73 -1.68 7.10
N PHE A 258 29.33 -1.80 8.28
CA PHE A 258 30.11 -0.73 8.89
C PHE A 258 31.35 -0.42 8.05
N VAL A 259 31.74 0.86 8.01
CA VAL A 259 33.00 1.31 7.44
C VAL A 259 34.15 0.81 8.33
N ASN A 260 34.01 0.93 9.64
CA ASN A 260 34.93 0.35 10.61
C ASN A 260 34.20 -0.75 11.40
N VAL A 261 34.43 -2.01 11.05
CA VAL A 261 33.81 -3.18 11.67
C VAL A 261 34.05 -3.29 13.20
N ASN A 262 35.02 -2.56 13.72
CA ASN A 262 35.34 -2.51 15.14
C ASN A 262 34.66 -1.38 15.90
N SER A 263 33.81 -0.58 15.25
CA SER A 263 33.04 0.52 15.88
C SER A 263 32.16 0.00 17.02
N ARG A 264 32.37 0.55 18.23
CA ARG A 264 31.61 0.16 19.44
C ARG A 264 31.26 1.33 20.34
N THR A 265 31.96 2.45 20.26
CA THR A 265 31.64 3.63 21.06
C THR A 265 30.48 4.40 20.45
N GLU A 266 29.72 5.12 21.30
CA GLU A 266 28.58 5.92 20.87
C GLU A 266 28.91 6.83 19.67
N ASN A 267 30.05 7.49 19.67
CA ASN A 267 30.44 8.39 18.59
C ASN A 267 30.85 7.63 17.31
N GLU A 268 31.51 6.48 17.44
CA GLU A 268 31.78 5.60 16.29
C GLU A 268 30.48 5.12 15.65
N LEU A 269 29.51 4.67 16.45
CA LEU A 269 28.21 4.23 15.97
C LEU A 269 27.41 5.36 15.31
N LYS A 270 27.53 6.60 15.81
CA LYS A 270 26.97 7.78 15.15
C LYS A 270 27.58 8.00 13.75
N CYS A 271 28.88 7.80 13.60
CA CYS A 271 29.53 7.87 12.28
C CYS A 271 29.01 6.74 11.36
N GLU A 272 28.92 5.51 11.86
CA GLU A 272 28.40 4.38 11.07
C GLU A 272 26.95 4.61 10.59
N LYS A 273 26.09 5.15 11.47
CA LYS A 273 24.72 5.56 11.12
C LYS A 273 24.71 6.58 9.96
N ALA A 274 25.61 7.57 10.00
CA ALA A 274 25.73 8.57 8.95
C ALA A 274 26.23 7.95 7.62
N PHE A 275 27.20 7.05 7.66
CA PHE A 275 27.68 6.34 6.48
C PHE A 275 26.58 5.43 5.88
N LEU A 276 25.82 4.73 6.71
CA LEU A 276 24.70 3.91 6.26
C LEU A 276 23.62 4.75 5.57
N LEU A 277 23.26 5.91 6.15
CA LEU A 277 22.31 6.85 5.56
C LEU A 277 22.78 7.41 4.22
N SER A 278 24.07 7.31 3.90
CA SER A 278 24.66 7.71 2.61
C SER A 278 24.75 6.56 1.59
N LYS A 279 24.40 5.32 1.97
CA LYS A 279 24.45 4.17 1.04
C LYS A 279 23.26 4.15 0.11
N CYS A 280 23.50 3.72 -1.14
CA CYS A 280 22.47 3.47 -2.15
C CYS A 280 21.38 2.53 -1.63
N ILE A 281 20.19 2.75 -2.12
CA ILE A 281 19.00 1.93 -1.90
C ILE A 281 18.50 1.39 -3.23
N GLY A 282 17.77 0.27 -3.18
CA GLY A 282 17.32 -0.47 -4.35
C GLY A 282 16.48 0.30 -5.38
N TYR A 283 16.06 1.54 -5.06
CA TYR A 283 15.28 2.39 -5.97
C TYR A 283 16.12 3.45 -6.69
N SER A 284 17.43 3.57 -6.40
CA SER A 284 18.28 4.59 -6.98
C SER A 284 19.72 4.10 -7.12
N ASN A 285 20.32 4.36 -8.28
CA ASN A 285 21.74 4.07 -8.52
C ASN A 285 22.65 5.12 -7.86
N LYS A 286 22.11 6.11 -7.16
CA LYS A 286 22.87 7.19 -6.53
C LYS A 286 22.69 7.21 -5.02
N ASN A 287 23.71 7.64 -4.31
CA ASN A 287 23.69 7.72 -2.86
C ASN A 287 22.73 8.83 -2.39
N PRO A 288 21.88 8.57 -1.41
CA PRO A 288 21.03 9.61 -0.85
C PRO A 288 21.84 10.62 -0.06
N ILE A 289 21.42 11.89 -0.09
CA ILE A 289 22.08 12.99 0.60
C ILE A 289 21.91 12.94 2.15
N LEU A 290 21.05 12.07 2.67
CA LEU A 290 20.68 12.04 4.09
C LEU A 290 21.86 11.95 5.04
N GLY A 291 22.79 11.03 4.78
CA GLY A 291 23.98 10.89 5.61
C GLY A 291 24.97 12.06 5.50
N MET A 292 24.96 12.75 4.37
CA MET A 292 25.82 13.91 4.15
C MET A 292 25.44 15.08 5.03
N PHE A 293 24.15 15.30 5.32
CA PHE A 293 23.73 16.33 6.29
C PHE A 293 24.25 16.07 7.71
N VAL A 294 24.46 14.81 8.05
CA VAL A 294 25.03 14.40 9.33
C VAL A 294 26.54 14.54 9.31
N LEU A 295 27.21 14.04 8.25
CA LEU A 295 28.65 14.11 8.08
C LEU A 295 29.16 15.54 8.00
N GLU A 296 28.43 16.47 7.38
CA GLU A 296 28.74 17.89 7.36
C GLU A 296 28.89 18.47 8.79
N LYS A 297 27.97 18.13 9.69
CA LYS A 297 28.03 18.53 11.09
C LYS A 297 29.26 17.94 11.78
N TYR A 298 29.57 16.68 11.50
CA TYR A 298 30.70 15.99 12.12
C TYR A 298 32.06 16.53 11.62
N LEU A 299 32.18 16.92 10.36
CA LEU A 299 33.38 17.59 9.83
C LEU A 299 33.65 18.96 10.48
N ASN A 300 32.61 19.61 11.03
CA ASN A 300 32.73 20.91 11.70
C ASN A 300 32.76 20.78 13.24
N ASP A 301 32.66 19.57 13.80
CA ASP A 301 32.87 19.28 15.22
C ASP A 301 34.29 18.70 15.42
N LYS A 302 35.14 19.36 16.18
CA LYS A 302 36.55 18.98 16.35
C LYS A 302 36.74 17.54 16.85
N LYS A 303 35.86 17.05 17.74
CA LYS A 303 35.94 15.70 18.30
C LYS A 303 35.54 14.66 17.26
N MET A 304 34.46 14.93 16.55
CA MET A 304 33.95 14.02 15.51
C MET A 304 34.87 14.04 14.30
N PHE A 305 35.44 15.19 13.92
CA PHE A 305 36.40 15.28 12.83
C PHE A 305 37.64 14.42 13.08
N ASN A 306 38.27 14.55 14.27
CA ASN A 306 39.42 13.71 14.63
C ASN A 306 39.04 12.20 14.59
N LEU A 307 37.85 11.86 15.07
CA LEU A 307 37.36 10.48 15.05
C LEU A 307 37.19 9.96 13.60
N LEU A 308 36.64 10.79 12.70
CA LEU A 308 36.50 10.44 11.29
C LEU A 308 37.86 10.18 10.63
N GLU A 309 38.85 11.03 10.86
CA GLU A 309 40.20 10.82 10.34
C GLU A 309 40.87 9.58 10.95
N GLU A 310 40.88 9.44 12.28
CA GLU A 310 41.64 8.40 12.97
C GLU A 310 41.06 7.00 12.83
N LYS A 311 39.71 6.87 12.79
CA LYS A 311 39.02 5.57 12.84
C LYS A 311 38.37 5.16 11.54
N PHE A 312 38.11 6.10 10.63
CA PHE A 312 37.38 5.85 9.40
C PHE A 312 38.16 6.21 8.14
N ASP A 313 39.38 6.76 8.29
CA ASP A 313 40.20 7.30 7.18
C ASP A 313 39.37 8.23 6.27
N PHE A 314 38.51 9.05 6.90
CA PHE A 314 37.56 9.91 6.21
C PHE A 314 37.90 11.39 6.46
N ALA A 315 38.23 12.08 5.37
CA ALA A 315 38.65 13.47 5.37
C ALA A 315 37.71 14.33 4.50
N PRO A 316 37.82 15.69 4.55
CA PRO A 316 36.99 16.57 3.71
C PRO A 316 37.02 16.25 2.21
N LYS A 317 38.12 15.75 1.68
CA LYS A 317 38.24 15.31 0.27
C LYS A 317 37.23 14.18 -0.05
N ASP A 318 37.04 13.23 0.88
CA ASP A 318 36.14 12.08 0.68
C ASP A 318 34.66 12.54 0.71
N TYR A 319 34.35 13.50 1.58
CA TYR A 319 33.06 14.16 1.58
C TYR A 319 32.77 14.88 0.26
N TYR A 320 33.77 15.56 -0.32
CA TYR A 320 33.61 16.24 -1.62
C TYR A 320 33.35 15.23 -2.76
N GLU A 321 34.02 14.08 -2.74
CA GLU A 321 33.76 13.01 -3.73
C GLU A 321 32.37 12.40 -3.54
N MET A 322 31.94 12.17 -2.31
CA MET A 322 30.57 11.74 -2.03
C MET A 322 29.55 12.75 -2.57
N ASN A 323 29.79 14.04 -2.40
CA ASN A 323 28.88 15.11 -2.81
C ASN A 323 28.67 15.17 -4.34
N LYS A 324 29.67 14.81 -5.13
CA LYS A 324 29.53 14.72 -6.59
C LYS A 324 28.52 13.67 -7.03
N ASN A 325 28.32 12.61 -6.23
CA ASN A 325 27.52 11.44 -6.56
C ASN A 325 26.22 11.37 -5.76
N ALA A 326 26.00 12.27 -4.78
CA ALA A 326 24.82 12.29 -3.95
C ALA A 326 23.67 13.06 -4.63
N GLN A 327 22.46 12.58 -4.46
CA GLN A 327 21.25 13.24 -4.96
C GLN A 327 20.16 13.32 -3.88
N MET A 328 19.45 14.46 -3.86
CA MET A 328 18.27 14.63 -3.01
C MET A 328 17.06 13.85 -3.51
N VAL A 329 16.98 13.65 -4.82
CA VAL A 329 15.85 12.97 -5.48
C VAL A 329 16.42 11.79 -6.26
N GLY A 330 15.85 10.62 -6.11
CA GLY A 330 16.20 9.48 -6.96
C GLY A 330 15.89 9.81 -8.42
N GLU A 331 16.90 9.80 -9.29
CA GLU A 331 16.61 9.60 -10.70
C GLU A 331 16.08 8.17 -10.86
N ARG A 332 14.79 7.98 -10.82
CA ARG A 332 14.22 6.97 -11.69
C ARG A 332 14.54 7.44 -13.11
N ASN A 333 15.10 6.53 -13.91
CA ASN A 333 15.43 6.71 -15.31
C ASN A 333 14.48 7.71 -16.00
N TYR A 334 14.77 9.01 -15.92
CA TYR A 334 14.00 10.03 -16.65
C TYR A 334 13.96 9.68 -18.13
N GLU A 335 15.05 9.10 -18.67
CA GLU A 335 15.11 8.64 -20.05
C GLU A 335 14.17 7.44 -20.29
N GLU A 336 14.10 6.47 -19.40
CA GLU A 336 13.19 5.32 -19.51
C GLU A 336 11.72 5.72 -19.29
N ASN A 337 11.45 6.63 -18.34
CA ASN A 337 10.12 7.18 -18.13
C ASN A 337 9.67 8.06 -19.31
N ILE A 338 10.55 8.89 -19.87
CA ILE A 338 10.28 9.66 -21.09
C ILE A 338 10.01 8.69 -22.26
N GLN A 339 10.78 7.62 -22.39
CA GLN A 339 10.58 6.63 -23.43
C GLN A 339 9.23 5.88 -23.23
N ASN A 340 8.90 5.51 -22.02
CA ASN A 340 7.62 4.87 -21.69
C ASN A 340 6.43 5.81 -21.89
N MET A 341 6.56 7.07 -21.50
CA MET A 341 5.54 8.11 -21.76
C MET A 341 5.37 8.35 -23.27
N ASN A 342 6.45 8.45 -24.03
CA ASN A 342 6.40 8.61 -25.49
C ASN A 342 5.75 7.39 -26.16
N ASN A 343 6.05 6.17 -25.70
CA ASN A 343 5.40 4.95 -26.18
C ASN A 343 3.90 4.97 -25.86
N ARG A 344 3.52 5.41 -24.67
CA ARG A 344 2.10 5.51 -24.27
C ARG A 344 1.36 6.58 -25.06
N ILE A 345 1.98 7.73 -25.30
CA ILE A 345 1.44 8.78 -26.18
C ILE A 345 1.16 8.21 -27.57
N LYS A 346 2.13 7.50 -28.14
CA LYS A 346 1.98 6.88 -29.47
C LYS A 346 0.82 5.88 -29.51
N THR A 347 0.68 5.03 -28.49
CA THR A 347 -0.44 4.10 -28.36
C THR A 347 -1.78 4.82 -28.28
N LEU A 348 -1.88 5.88 -27.47
CA LEU A 348 -3.09 6.69 -27.33
C LEU A 348 -3.44 7.45 -28.62
N GLU A 349 -2.46 7.89 -29.38
CA GLU A 349 -2.67 8.52 -30.70
C GLU A 349 -3.24 7.50 -31.71
N GLU A 350 -2.75 6.27 -31.70
CA GLU A 350 -3.25 5.18 -32.54
C GLU A 350 -4.70 4.79 -32.16
N GLU A 351 -4.98 4.66 -30.88
CA GLU A 351 -6.34 4.40 -30.37
C GLU A 351 -7.31 5.52 -30.73
N ASN A 352 -6.90 6.77 -30.58
CA ASN A 352 -7.70 7.96 -30.93
C ASN A 352 -7.97 8.04 -32.44
N LYS A 353 -6.99 7.68 -33.26
CA LYS A 353 -7.16 7.56 -34.72
C LYS A 353 -8.18 6.47 -35.08
N HIS A 354 -8.13 5.32 -34.37
CA HIS A 354 -9.07 4.23 -34.59
C HIS A 354 -10.50 4.62 -34.19
N GLN A 355 -10.66 5.31 -33.06
CA GLN A 355 -11.95 5.84 -32.62
C GLN A 355 -12.51 6.90 -33.58
N LYS A 356 -11.68 7.80 -34.07
CA LYS A 356 -12.11 8.78 -35.10
C LYS A 356 -12.60 8.11 -36.37
N ASN A 357 -11.89 7.10 -36.86
CA ASN A 357 -12.32 6.34 -38.03
C ASN A 357 -13.66 5.60 -37.79
N HIS A 358 -13.84 5.03 -36.60
CA HIS A 358 -15.09 4.36 -36.21
C HIS A 358 -16.26 5.35 -36.15
N ILE A 359 -16.05 6.53 -35.53
CA ILE A 359 -17.04 7.63 -35.51
C ILE A 359 -17.42 8.07 -36.93
N SER A 360 -16.43 8.22 -37.82
CA SER A 360 -16.68 8.58 -39.20
C SER A 360 -17.54 7.55 -39.95
N ALA A 361 -17.25 6.25 -39.75
CA ALA A 361 -18.04 5.17 -40.32
C ALA A 361 -19.49 5.12 -39.76
N LEU A 362 -19.69 5.39 -38.49
CA LEU A 362 -21.02 5.49 -37.87
C LEU A 362 -21.82 6.69 -38.40
N LEU A 363 -21.15 7.82 -38.65
CA LEU A 363 -21.79 9.01 -39.24
C LEU A 363 -22.25 8.72 -40.66
N GLU A 364 -21.43 8.08 -41.48
CA GLU A 364 -21.78 7.67 -42.85
C GLU A 364 -22.95 6.67 -42.85
N LEU A 365 -22.97 5.70 -41.92
CA LEU A 365 -24.07 4.77 -41.74
C LEU A 365 -25.38 5.50 -41.37
N LYS A 366 -25.31 6.49 -40.52
CA LYS A 366 -26.43 7.34 -40.09
C LYS A 366 -27.00 8.14 -41.27
N GLU A 367 -26.10 8.76 -42.08
CA GLU A 367 -26.54 9.49 -43.27
C GLU A 367 -27.22 8.58 -44.28
N ASN A 368 -26.66 7.40 -44.55
CA ASN A 368 -27.26 6.40 -45.43
C ASN A 368 -28.64 5.91 -44.96
N GLN A 369 -28.78 5.68 -43.63
CA GLN A 369 -30.08 5.33 -43.05
C GLN A 369 -31.09 6.49 -43.17
N GLN A 370 -30.68 7.74 -42.95
CA GLN A 370 -31.54 8.89 -43.08
C GLN A 370 -32.02 9.03 -44.55
N LYS A 371 -31.13 8.85 -45.51
CA LYS A 371 -31.45 8.89 -46.93
C LYS A 371 -32.46 7.80 -47.31
N LEU A 372 -32.29 6.58 -46.78
CA LEU A 372 -33.23 5.48 -46.98
C LEU A 372 -34.63 5.79 -46.40
N ILE A 373 -34.69 6.40 -45.20
CA ILE A 373 -35.92 6.86 -44.57
C ILE A 373 -36.59 7.94 -45.42
N ASP A 374 -35.82 8.88 -45.92
CA ASP A 374 -36.34 9.97 -46.81
C ASP A 374 -36.88 9.40 -48.13
N ASP A 375 -36.16 8.48 -48.75
CA ASP A 375 -36.60 7.80 -49.98
C ASP A 375 -37.89 6.97 -49.72
N MET A 376 -37.93 6.24 -48.60
CA MET A 376 -39.16 5.51 -48.22
C MET A 376 -40.33 6.46 -47.96
N THR A 377 -40.14 7.57 -47.25
CA THR A 377 -41.21 8.52 -46.94
C THR A 377 -41.68 9.31 -48.16
N ASN A 378 -40.82 9.48 -49.15
CA ASN A 378 -41.14 10.14 -50.41
C ASN A 378 -41.72 9.23 -51.50
N SER A 379 -41.64 7.91 -51.28
CA SER A 379 -42.14 6.93 -52.25
C SER A 379 -43.65 7.07 -52.44
N MET A 380 -44.12 6.78 -53.69
CA MET A 380 -45.56 6.82 -54.05
C MET A 380 -46.36 5.88 -53.14
N SER A 381 -45.84 4.70 -52.83
CA SER A 381 -46.49 3.71 -51.93
C SER A 381 -46.67 4.25 -50.51
N TRP A 382 -45.69 4.95 -49.97
CA TRP A 382 -45.76 5.55 -48.62
C TRP A 382 -46.77 6.71 -48.58
N LYS A 383 -46.79 7.53 -49.65
CA LYS A 383 -47.75 8.66 -49.76
C LYS A 383 -49.19 8.17 -49.88
N ILE A 384 -49.44 7.12 -50.66
CA ILE A 384 -50.75 6.51 -50.84
C ILE A 384 -51.29 5.85 -49.57
N THR A 385 -50.43 5.21 -48.78
CA THR A 385 -50.82 4.51 -47.53
C THR A 385 -50.79 5.40 -46.27
N LYS A 386 -50.40 6.68 -46.39
CA LYS A 386 -50.33 7.65 -45.27
C LYS A 386 -51.70 7.82 -44.56
N PRO A 387 -52.86 7.93 -45.23
CA PRO A 387 -54.16 8.00 -44.56
C PRO A 387 -54.50 6.74 -43.75
N LEU A 388 -54.24 5.55 -44.29
CA LEU A 388 -54.52 4.25 -43.65
C LEU A 388 -53.68 4.03 -42.37
N ARG A 389 -52.40 4.52 -42.34
CA ARG A 389 -51.56 4.45 -41.15
C ARG A 389 -51.99 5.39 -40.05
N LYS A 390 -52.52 6.56 -40.38
CA LYS A 390 -53.13 7.47 -39.39
C LYS A 390 -54.31 6.83 -38.68
N ILE A 391 -55.11 6.09 -39.42
CA ILE A 391 -56.27 5.36 -38.84
C ILE A 391 -55.81 4.23 -37.89
N ASN A 392 -54.78 3.45 -38.28
CA ASN A 392 -54.29 2.34 -37.48
C ASN A 392 -53.57 2.78 -36.17
N ASN A 393 -52.88 3.91 -36.17
CA ASN A 393 -52.28 4.46 -34.96
C ASN A 393 -53.32 5.08 -34.00
N THR A 394 -54.49 5.49 -34.50
CA THR A 394 -55.58 5.98 -33.65
C THR A 394 -56.29 4.82 -32.97
N PHE A 395 -56.25 3.61 -33.52
CA PHE A 395 -56.81 2.38 -32.89
C PHE A 395 -55.83 1.72 -31.91
N LYS A 396 -54.49 1.87 -32.09
CA LYS A 396 -53.50 1.33 -31.13
C LYS A 396 -53.36 2.11 -29.84
N ASN A 397 -53.79 3.37 -29.79
CA ASN A 397 -53.75 4.21 -28.59
C ASN A 397 -55.06 4.17 -27.80
N LYS A 398 -55.94 3.23 -28.07
CA LYS A 398 -57.29 3.07 -27.40
C LYS A 398 -57.48 1.73 -26.69
N TYR A 399 -56.39 0.92 -26.50
CA TYR A 399 -56.43 -0.27 -25.66
C TYR A 399 -55.21 -0.33 -24.74
#